data_a03d266bd3807402b549aab6133e2e81
#
_entry.id   a03d266bd3807402b549aab6133e2e81
#
_cell.length_a   1.000
_cell.length_b   1.000
_cell.length_c   1.000
_cell.angle_alpha   90.00
_cell.angle_beta   90.00
_cell.angle_gamma   90.00
#
_symmetry.space_group_name_H-M   'P 1'
#
loop_
_entity.id
_entity.type
_entity.pdbx_description
1 polymer ?
#
loop_
_entity_poly.entity_id
_entity_poly.type
_entity_poly.pdbx_seq_one_letter_code
_entity_poly.pdbx_strand_id
1 'polypeptide(L)'
;MPDFIQLFFAVFAVFWCARGWSNDLVETRRFLRWVIIIVQGGLILAVVFLENYLLSSASLRYAEAQALITFVIAGLTFAMLIALLKFDYVALGKVLLKVTPFVPAEPAGEALQADVKRFRKVFEEDRVYREHGLTIAGLAAKLDLPEYRLRALINKHLGYRNFNALLHEYRIKDASQMLSDPAQRHLPVLTIALTVGYQSITPFNNAFRQTKNLTPTEFRRKALQEQ
;
A
#
# COMPACT_ATOMS: atom_id res chain seq x y z
N MET A 1 -5.17 36.87 15.56
CA MET A 1 -4.40 35.79 16.19
C MET A 1 -5.06 34.41 16.04
N PRO A 2 -6.39 34.20 16.12
CA PRO A 2 -6.98 32.86 15.90
C PRO A 2 -6.78 32.33 14.48
N ASP A 3 -6.77 33.17 13.46
CA ASP A 3 -6.72 32.79 12.06
C ASP A 3 -5.40 32.08 11.67
N PHE A 4 -4.27 32.50 12.26
CA PHE A 4 -2.97 31.85 12.03
C PHE A 4 -2.90 30.44 12.61
N ILE A 5 -3.56 30.19 13.73
CA ILE A 5 -3.59 28.87 14.37
C ILE A 5 -4.42 27.90 13.53
N GLN A 6 -5.58 28.36 13.01
CA GLN A 6 -6.44 27.57 12.14
C GLN A 6 -5.73 27.22 10.83
N LEU A 7 -5.05 28.19 10.21
CA LEU A 7 -4.27 27.97 9.00
C LEU A 7 -3.12 26.98 9.24
N PHE A 8 -2.43 27.08 10.37
CA PHE A 8 -1.36 26.17 10.75
C PHE A 8 -1.86 24.72 10.88
N PHE A 9 -2.98 24.50 11.57
CA PHE A 9 -3.55 23.16 11.69
C PHE A 9 -4.06 22.61 10.36
N ALA A 10 -4.63 23.44 9.50
CA ALA A 10 -5.05 23.03 8.17
C ALA A 10 -3.86 22.59 7.29
N VAL A 11 -2.79 23.41 7.27
CA VAL A 11 -1.55 23.07 6.54
C VAL A 11 -0.88 21.84 7.11
N PHE A 12 -0.83 21.71 8.45
CA PHE A 12 -0.27 20.53 9.12
C PHE A 12 -1.05 19.24 8.77
N ALA A 13 -2.38 19.30 8.76
CA ALA A 13 -3.22 18.15 8.39
C ALA A 13 -3.00 17.73 6.94
N VAL A 14 -2.94 18.69 6.01
CA VAL A 14 -2.64 18.44 4.59
C VAL A 14 -1.24 17.84 4.41
N PHE A 15 -0.23 18.39 5.10
CA PHE A 15 1.13 17.89 5.07
C PHE A 15 1.23 16.44 5.58
N TRP A 16 0.55 16.11 6.70
CA TRP A 16 0.55 14.77 7.26
C TRP A 16 -0.17 13.76 6.38
N CYS A 17 -1.29 14.17 5.74
CA CYS A 17 -1.96 13.37 4.72
C CYS A 17 -1.08 13.11 3.50
N ALA A 18 -0.35 14.12 3.03
CA ALA A 18 0.55 14.00 1.88
C ALA A 18 1.77 13.11 2.18
N ARG A 19 2.31 13.17 3.40
CA ARG A 19 3.48 12.38 3.81
C ARG A 19 3.21 10.87 3.84
N GLY A 20 1.97 10.46 4.10
CA GLY A 20 1.55 9.05 4.08
C GLY A 20 1.29 8.48 2.68
N TRP A 21 1.44 9.29 1.63
CA TRP A 21 1.03 8.97 0.27
C TRP A 21 1.81 7.82 -0.38
N SER A 22 3.08 7.69 -0.08
CA SER A 22 3.98 6.73 -0.75
C SER A 22 3.86 5.28 -0.25
N ASN A 23 3.21 5.05 0.89
CA ASN A 23 3.19 3.74 1.55
C ASN A 23 1.88 2.96 1.39
N ASP A 24 0.86 3.53 0.73
CA ASP A 24 -0.46 2.90 0.63
C ASP A 24 -0.67 2.26 -0.76
N LEU A 25 -0.47 0.94 -0.81
CA LEU A 25 -0.60 0.11 -2.01
C LEU A 25 -2.05 -0.30 -2.34
N VAL A 26 -3.04 0.15 -1.55
CA VAL A 26 -4.45 -0.24 -1.72
C VAL A 26 -5.24 0.91 -2.32
N GLU A 27 -5.67 0.77 -3.58
CA GLU A 27 -6.43 1.80 -4.34
C GLU A 27 -7.69 2.31 -3.61
N THR A 28 -8.40 1.44 -2.91
CA THR A 28 -9.62 1.79 -2.16
C THR A 28 -9.35 2.81 -1.05
N ARG A 29 -8.19 2.75 -0.41
CA ARG A 29 -7.80 3.72 0.63
C ARG A 29 -7.44 5.07 0.04
N ARG A 30 -6.88 5.11 -1.16
CA ARG A 30 -6.59 6.37 -1.87
C ARG A 30 -7.86 7.13 -2.20
N PHE A 31 -8.90 6.47 -2.70
CA PHE A 31 -10.19 7.08 -3.00
C PHE A 31 -10.83 7.69 -1.75
N LEU A 32 -10.85 6.97 -0.63
CA LEU A 32 -11.41 7.47 0.63
C LEU A 32 -10.66 8.70 1.16
N ARG A 33 -9.33 8.73 1.05
CA ARG A 33 -8.55 9.92 1.42
C ARG A 33 -8.91 11.13 0.56
N TRP A 34 -9.08 10.95 -0.74
CA TRP A 34 -9.53 12.01 -1.64
C TRP A 34 -10.91 12.54 -1.24
N VAL A 35 -11.85 11.66 -0.93
CA VAL A 35 -13.19 12.05 -0.47
C VAL A 35 -13.08 12.85 0.83
N ILE A 36 -12.29 12.40 1.79
CA ILE A 36 -12.09 13.11 3.06
C ILE A 36 -11.46 14.49 2.83
N ILE A 37 -10.40 14.60 2.02
CA ILE A 37 -9.72 15.87 1.73
C ILE A 37 -10.67 16.85 1.03
N ILE A 38 -11.42 16.39 0.04
CA ILE A 38 -12.37 17.24 -0.71
C ILE A 38 -13.50 17.72 0.19
N VAL A 39 -14.09 16.83 0.98
CA VAL A 39 -15.20 17.19 1.88
C VAL A 39 -14.72 18.14 2.98
N GLN A 40 -13.60 17.83 3.61
CA GLN A 40 -13.03 18.65 4.69
C GLN A 40 -12.55 20.01 4.15
N GLY A 41 -11.85 20.01 3.02
CA GLY A 41 -11.40 21.26 2.36
C GLY A 41 -12.56 22.12 1.89
N GLY A 42 -13.61 21.52 1.32
CA GLY A 42 -14.83 22.20 0.93
C GLY A 42 -15.57 22.80 2.12
N LEU A 43 -15.64 22.09 3.25
CA LEU A 43 -16.24 22.59 4.48
C LEU A 43 -15.47 23.81 5.04
N ILE A 44 -14.14 23.73 5.11
CA ILE A 44 -13.29 24.86 5.56
C ILE A 44 -13.47 26.07 4.65
N LEU A 45 -13.47 25.89 3.32
CA LEU A 45 -13.71 26.97 2.37
C LEU A 45 -15.10 27.59 2.54
N ALA A 46 -16.14 26.75 2.74
CA ALA A 46 -17.49 27.23 2.98
C ALA A 46 -17.60 28.08 4.27
N VAL A 47 -16.92 27.66 5.34
CA VAL A 47 -16.85 28.41 6.61
C VAL A 47 -16.18 29.76 6.41
N VAL A 48 -14.98 29.77 5.80
CA VAL A 48 -14.23 31.02 5.55
C VAL A 48 -15.00 31.96 4.63
N PHE A 49 -15.68 31.42 3.62
CA PHE A 49 -16.52 32.23 2.73
C PHE A 49 -17.73 32.83 3.48
N LEU A 50 -18.39 32.03 4.32
CA LEU A 50 -19.54 32.48 5.11
C LEU A 50 -19.14 33.56 6.10
N GLU A 51 -18.04 33.41 6.80
CA GLU A 51 -17.53 34.41 7.75
C GLU A 51 -17.12 35.71 7.06
N ASN A 52 -16.40 35.67 5.96
CA ASN A 52 -15.90 36.87 5.30
C ASN A 52 -16.93 37.59 4.44
N TYR A 53 -17.85 36.86 3.81
CA TYR A 53 -18.77 37.44 2.84
C TYR A 53 -20.16 37.77 3.42
N LEU A 54 -20.72 36.91 4.26
CA LEU A 54 -22.07 37.08 4.81
C LEU A 54 -22.11 37.80 6.18
N LEU A 55 -21.04 37.66 6.99
CA LEU A 55 -21.01 38.16 8.38
C LEU A 55 -20.14 39.39 8.57
N SER A 56 -19.69 40.02 7.50
CA SER A 56 -18.85 41.25 7.53
C SER A 56 -19.56 42.54 8.04
N SER A 57 -20.85 42.49 8.39
CA SER A 57 -21.60 43.67 8.82
C SER A 57 -21.72 43.73 10.35
N ALA A 58 -21.12 44.76 10.91
CA ALA A 58 -20.96 44.99 12.35
C ALA A 58 -22.28 45.33 13.08
N SER A 59 -23.02 44.35 13.56
CA SER A 59 -24.04 44.55 14.59
C SER A 59 -24.02 43.46 15.66
N LEU A 60 -24.34 43.80 16.92
CA LEU A 60 -24.30 42.91 18.10
C LEU A 60 -25.11 41.60 17.94
N ARG A 61 -26.15 41.61 17.11
CA ARG A 61 -26.93 40.40 16.78
C ARG A 61 -26.17 39.39 15.95
N TYR A 62 -25.12 39.80 15.23
CA TYR A 62 -24.30 38.92 14.41
C TYR A 62 -23.32 38.08 15.23
N ALA A 63 -22.85 38.59 16.39
CA ALA A 63 -21.94 37.85 17.25
C ALA A 63 -22.59 36.57 17.83
N GLU A 64 -23.85 36.62 18.23
CA GLU A 64 -24.58 35.44 18.70
C GLU A 64 -24.88 34.45 17.57
N ALA A 65 -25.25 34.94 16.39
CA ALA A 65 -25.47 34.10 15.20
C ALA A 65 -24.18 33.43 14.73
N GLN A 66 -23.06 34.16 14.78
CA GLN A 66 -21.73 33.63 14.42
C GLN A 66 -21.30 32.53 15.39
N ALA A 67 -21.48 32.72 16.70
CA ALA A 67 -21.20 31.69 17.71
C ALA A 67 -22.05 30.43 17.45
N LEU A 68 -23.32 30.56 17.16
CA LEU A 68 -24.26 29.48 16.90
C LEU A 68 -23.83 28.67 15.64
N ILE A 69 -23.49 29.37 14.55
CA ILE A 69 -23.01 28.76 13.30
C ILE A 69 -21.71 28.00 13.55
N THR A 70 -20.76 28.57 14.30
CA THR A 70 -19.49 27.93 14.63
C THR A 70 -19.71 26.66 15.45
N PHE A 71 -20.60 26.65 16.44
CA PHE A 71 -20.94 25.46 17.20
C PHE A 71 -21.62 24.38 16.36
N VAL A 72 -22.49 24.73 15.44
CA VAL A 72 -23.15 23.81 14.52
C VAL A 72 -22.12 23.12 13.60
N ILE A 73 -21.20 23.90 13.03
CA ILE A 73 -20.15 23.39 12.17
C ILE A 73 -19.18 22.48 12.93
N ALA A 74 -18.77 22.90 14.14
CA ALA A 74 -17.93 22.08 15.02
C ALA A 74 -18.63 20.77 15.40
N GLY A 75 -19.92 20.79 15.69
CA GLY A 75 -20.72 19.60 15.98
C GLY A 75 -20.83 18.66 14.77
N LEU A 76 -21.06 19.20 13.58
CA LEU A 76 -21.11 18.41 12.34
C LEU A 76 -19.76 17.77 12.00
N THR A 77 -18.66 18.52 12.14
CA THR A 77 -17.32 17.97 11.92
C THR A 77 -16.98 16.88 12.92
N PHE A 78 -17.34 17.04 14.18
CA PHE A 78 -17.14 16.05 15.21
C PHE A 78 -18.00 14.79 15.00
N ALA A 79 -19.25 14.95 14.62
CA ALA A 79 -20.14 13.84 14.25
C ALA A 79 -19.62 13.06 13.05
N MET A 80 -19.11 13.78 12.03
CA MET A 80 -18.49 13.17 10.86
C MET A 80 -17.21 12.39 11.24
N LEU A 81 -16.38 12.93 12.14
CA LEU A 81 -15.19 12.23 12.64
C LEU A 81 -15.57 10.93 13.36
N ILE A 82 -16.58 10.97 14.23
CA ILE A 82 -17.09 9.75 14.90
C ILE A 82 -17.65 8.75 13.90
N ALA A 83 -18.39 9.21 12.90
CA ALA A 83 -18.90 8.34 11.85
C ALA A 83 -17.77 7.66 11.09
N LEU A 84 -16.70 8.38 10.76
CA LEU A 84 -15.51 7.83 10.09
C LEU A 84 -14.75 6.82 10.97
N LEU A 85 -14.66 7.07 12.28
CA LEU A 85 -14.01 6.16 13.23
C LEU A 85 -14.80 4.85 13.43
N LYS A 86 -16.13 4.92 13.36
CA LYS A 86 -17.03 3.74 13.50
C LYS A 86 -17.31 3.02 12.19
N PHE A 87 -16.85 3.58 11.07
CA PHE A 87 -17.22 3.09 9.76
C PHE A 87 -16.40 1.85 9.41
N ASP A 88 -17.06 0.69 9.32
CA ASP A 88 -16.45 -0.52 8.80
C ASP A 88 -16.45 -0.47 7.27
N TYR A 89 -15.31 -0.09 6.70
CA TYR A 89 -15.11 0.05 5.25
C TYR A 89 -15.37 -1.26 4.48
N VAL A 90 -15.24 -2.41 5.16
CA VAL A 90 -15.54 -3.73 4.59
C VAL A 90 -17.05 -3.89 4.40
N ALA A 91 -17.84 -3.38 5.33
CA ALA A 91 -19.29 -3.41 5.24
C ALA A 91 -19.81 -2.51 4.10
N LEU A 92 -19.25 -1.29 3.93
CA LEU A 92 -19.63 -0.40 2.84
C LEU A 92 -19.27 -0.98 1.47
N GLY A 93 -18.10 -1.58 1.32
CA GLY A 93 -17.71 -2.25 0.09
C GLY A 93 -18.69 -3.35 -0.32
N LYS A 94 -19.21 -4.09 0.65
CA LYS A 94 -20.25 -5.12 0.42
C LYS A 94 -21.61 -4.52 0.02
N VAL A 95 -21.98 -3.37 0.58
CA VAL A 95 -23.26 -2.72 0.31
C VAL A 95 -23.26 -1.94 -1.00
N LEU A 96 -22.25 -1.14 -1.26
CA LEU A 96 -22.15 -0.31 -2.46
C LEU A 96 -21.88 -1.12 -3.73
N LEU A 97 -21.09 -2.16 -3.63
CA LEU A 97 -20.76 -2.94 -4.81
C LEU A 97 -21.82 -3.99 -5.15
N LYS A 98 -22.75 -4.35 -4.21
CA LYS A 98 -23.71 -5.45 -4.38
C LYS A 98 -23.09 -6.63 -5.16
N VAL A 99 -21.78 -6.67 -5.13
CA VAL A 99 -21.00 -7.78 -5.62
C VAL A 99 -21.20 -8.83 -4.54
N THR A 100 -22.17 -9.69 -4.74
CA THR A 100 -22.02 -11.04 -4.20
C THR A 100 -20.55 -11.35 -4.45
N PRO A 101 -19.74 -11.64 -3.40
CA PRO A 101 -18.42 -12.17 -3.70
C PRO A 101 -18.70 -13.35 -4.63
N PHE A 102 -18.40 -13.19 -5.90
CA PHE A 102 -18.23 -14.34 -6.75
C PHE A 102 -17.06 -15.05 -6.09
N VAL A 103 -17.38 -15.95 -5.19
CA VAL A 103 -16.44 -16.96 -4.72
C VAL A 103 -16.42 -17.94 -5.89
N PRO A 104 -15.45 -17.81 -6.80
CA PRO A 104 -15.35 -18.78 -7.86
C PRO A 104 -15.17 -20.10 -7.15
N ALA A 105 -15.91 -21.11 -7.56
CA ALA A 105 -15.70 -22.48 -7.09
C ALA A 105 -14.20 -22.74 -7.10
N GLU A 106 -13.66 -23.21 -6.00
CA GLU A 106 -12.24 -23.58 -5.96
C GLU A 106 -12.00 -24.50 -7.15
N PRO A 107 -10.94 -24.24 -7.93
CA PRO A 107 -10.68 -25.06 -9.10
C PRO A 107 -10.66 -26.52 -8.66
N ALA A 108 -11.37 -27.40 -9.37
CA ALA A 108 -11.29 -28.82 -9.16
C ALA A 108 -9.82 -29.24 -9.13
N GLY A 109 -9.46 -30.25 -8.36
CA GLY A 109 -8.06 -30.61 -8.09
C GLY A 109 -7.13 -30.63 -9.32
N GLU A 110 -7.64 -31.04 -10.48
CA GLU A 110 -6.90 -31.01 -11.76
C GLU A 110 -6.59 -29.60 -12.25
N ALA A 111 -7.55 -28.69 -12.16
CA ALA A 111 -7.34 -27.30 -12.58
C ALA A 111 -6.37 -26.56 -11.65
N LEU A 112 -6.39 -26.87 -10.37
CA LEU A 112 -5.40 -26.35 -9.40
C LEU A 112 -4.00 -26.87 -9.70
N GLN A 113 -3.84 -28.17 -9.99
CA GLN A 113 -2.55 -28.74 -10.35
C GLN A 113 -1.99 -28.12 -11.63
N ALA A 114 -2.86 -27.84 -12.61
CA ALA A 114 -2.45 -27.14 -13.84
C ALA A 114 -1.96 -25.71 -13.54
N ASP A 115 -2.64 -24.99 -12.65
CA ASP A 115 -2.24 -23.63 -12.26
C ASP A 115 -0.90 -23.65 -11.50
N VAL A 116 -0.71 -24.59 -10.57
CA VAL A 116 0.56 -24.78 -9.86
C VAL A 116 1.69 -25.10 -10.83
N LYS A 117 1.44 -25.96 -11.81
CA LYS A 117 2.44 -26.30 -12.84
C LYS A 117 2.80 -25.11 -13.70
N ARG A 118 1.83 -24.32 -14.15
CA ARG A 118 2.09 -23.06 -14.90
C ARG A 118 2.87 -22.07 -14.05
N PHE A 119 2.46 -21.89 -12.79
CA PHE A 119 3.15 -21.02 -11.86
C PHE A 119 4.62 -21.41 -11.70
N ARG A 120 4.90 -22.69 -11.45
CA ARG A 120 6.29 -23.16 -11.31
C ARG A 120 7.10 -22.89 -12.56
N LYS A 121 6.58 -23.20 -13.72
CA LYS A 121 7.26 -22.96 -14.98
C LYS A 121 7.62 -21.50 -15.14
N VAL A 122 6.64 -20.59 -15.10
CA VAL A 122 6.86 -19.16 -15.35
C VAL A 122 7.65 -18.51 -14.22
N PHE A 123 7.33 -18.83 -12.96
CA PHE A 123 7.92 -18.15 -11.82
C PHE A 123 9.28 -18.72 -11.44
N GLU A 124 9.46 -20.05 -11.43
CA GLU A 124 10.70 -20.72 -11.00
C GLU A 124 11.65 -20.96 -12.17
N GLU A 125 11.18 -21.55 -13.29
CA GLU A 125 12.04 -21.90 -14.43
C GLU A 125 12.41 -20.66 -15.26
N ASP A 126 11.42 -19.85 -15.67
CA ASP A 126 11.64 -18.62 -16.44
C ASP A 126 12.14 -17.45 -15.56
N ARG A 127 12.16 -17.62 -14.23
CA ARG A 127 12.62 -16.64 -13.23
C ARG A 127 11.98 -15.27 -13.37
N VAL A 128 10.68 -15.22 -13.69
CA VAL A 128 9.94 -13.97 -13.90
C VAL A 128 9.98 -13.05 -12.66
N TYR A 129 10.22 -13.60 -11.45
CA TYR A 129 10.44 -12.79 -10.25
C TYR A 129 11.61 -11.80 -10.36
N ARG A 130 12.54 -11.99 -11.30
CA ARG A 130 13.65 -11.04 -11.57
C ARG A 130 13.22 -9.78 -12.31
N GLU A 131 12.02 -9.76 -12.89
CA GLU A 131 11.53 -8.59 -13.58
C GLU A 131 11.36 -7.42 -12.63
N HIS A 132 11.89 -6.25 -13.04
CA HIS A 132 11.73 -5.02 -12.28
C HIS A 132 10.27 -4.57 -12.27
N GLY A 133 9.75 -4.24 -11.07
CA GLY A 133 8.38 -3.75 -10.96
C GLY A 133 7.29 -4.80 -11.22
N LEU A 134 7.61 -6.10 -11.19
CA LEU A 134 6.61 -7.15 -11.34
C LEU A 134 5.47 -6.98 -10.35
N THR A 135 4.26 -6.88 -10.86
CA THR A 135 3.02 -6.79 -10.07
C THR A 135 2.26 -8.12 -10.13
N ILE A 136 1.35 -8.32 -9.16
CA ILE A 136 0.49 -9.51 -9.17
C ILE A 136 -0.40 -9.55 -10.42
N ALA A 137 -0.88 -8.39 -10.89
CA ALA A 137 -1.64 -8.29 -12.14
C ALA A 137 -0.78 -8.68 -13.36
N GLY A 138 0.48 -8.22 -13.40
CA GLY A 138 1.43 -8.58 -14.46
C GLY A 138 1.74 -10.07 -14.48
N LEU A 139 1.93 -10.69 -13.29
CA LEU A 139 2.12 -12.14 -13.20
C LEU A 139 0.86 -12.91 -13.59
N ALA A 140 -0.32 -12.44 -13.17
CA ALA A 140 -1.60 -13.06 -13.52
C ALA A 140 -1.83 -13.09 -15.04
N ALA A 141 -1.51 -11.97 -15.72
CA ALA A 141 -1.57 -11.90 -17.18
C ALA A 141 -0.60 -12.88 -17.85
N LYS A 142 0.63 -13.02 -17.33
CA LYS A 142 1.62 -13.99 -17.86
C LYS A 142 1.19 -15.44 -17.67
N LEU A 143 0.44 -15.73 -16.62
CA LEU A 143 -0.07 -17.06 -16.31
C LEU A 143 -1.41 -17.37 -17.00
N ASP A 144 -2.00 -16.37 -17.67
CA ASP A 144 -3.38 -16.45 -18.19
C ASP A 144 -4.37 -16.87 -17.09
N LEU A 145 -4.22 -16.24 -15.92
CA LEU A 145 -5.08 -16.49 -14.77
C LEU A 145 -5.70 -15.18 -14.28
N PRO A 146 -6.96 -15.22 -13.81
CA PRO A 146 -7.53 -14.08 -13.10
C PRO A 146 -6.73 -13.77 -11.82
N GLU A 147 -6.55 -12.49 -11.50
CA GLU A 147 -5.75 -12.06 -10.35
C GLU A 147 -6.21 -12.68 -9.01
N TYR A 148 -7.53 -12.78 -8.81
CA TYR A 148 -8.09 -13.38 -7.59
C TYR A 148 -7.69 -14.86 -7.44
N ARG A 149 -7.60 -15.59 -8.55
CA ARG A 149 -7.21 -17.00 -8.58
C ARG A 149 -5.72 -17.17 -8.25
N LEU A 150 -4.89 -16.30 -8.80
CA LEU A 150 -3.48 -16.23 -8.44
C LEU A 150 -3.26 -15.87 -6.97
N ARG A 151 -4.05 -14.94 -6.42
CA ARG A 151 -4.01 -14.61 -4.98
C ARG A 151 -4.36 -15.82 -4.11
N ALA A 152 -5.40 -16.55 -4.48
CA ALA A 152 -5.78 -17.77 -3.77
C ALA A 152 -4.67 -18.84 -3.85
N LEU A 153 -4.07 -19.03 -5.03
CA LEU A 153 -2.92 -19.92 -5.22
C LEU A 153 -1.77 -19.57 -4.27
N ILE A 154 -1.36 -18.31 -4.26
CA ILE A 154 -0.24 -17.83 -3.43
C ILE A 154 -0.55 -18.00 -1.93
N ASN A 155 -1.73 -17.61 -1.49
CA ASN A 155 -2.04 -17.56 -0.06
C ASN A 155 -2.46 -18.92 0.50
N LYS A 156 -3.31 -19.69 -0.23
CA LYS A 156 -3.88 -20.92 0.29
C LYS A 156 -3.03 -22.16 -0.04
N HIS A 157 -2.42 -22.18 -1.23
CA HIS A 157 -1.74 -23.39 -1.70
C HIS A 157 -0.22 -23.31 -1.60
N LEU A 158 0.36 -22.10 -1.82
CA LEU A 158 1.80 -21.91 -1.65
C LEU A 158 2.15 -21.43 -0.23
N GLY A 159 1.18 -21.04 0.60
CA GLY A 159 1.37 -20.68 2.00
C GLY A 159 1.97 -19.30 2.25
N TYR A 160 2.06 -18.45 1.24
CA TYR A 160 2.62 -17.10 1.41
C TYR A 160 1.57 -16.11 1.88
N ARG A 161 1.94 -15.25 2.82
CA ARG A 161 1.05 -14.20 3.34
C ARG A 161 0.52 -13.26 2.25
N ASN A 162 1.34 -12.94 1.26
CA ASN A 162 0.99 -12.10 0.11
C ASN A 162 2.03 -12.26 -1.01
N PHE A 163 1.74 -11.66 -2.18
CA PHE A 163 2.61 -11.68 -3.35
C PHE A 163 4.00 -11.10 -3.09
N ASN A 164 4.11 -10.04 -2.30
CA ASN A 164 5.40 -9.42 -2.00
C ASN A 164 6.27 -10.35 -1.14
N ALA A 165 5.68 -11.08 -0.19
CA ALA A 165 6.41 -12.06 0.62
C ALA A 165 6.97 -13.19 -0.26
N LEU A 166 6.17 -13.73 -1.18
CA LEU A 166 6.59 -14.68 -2.18
C LEU A 166 7.75 -14.13 -3.02
N LEU A 167 7.59 -12.93 -3.57
CA LEU A 167 8.58 -12.28 -4.44
C LEU A 167 9.91 -12.06 -3.71
N HIS A 168 9.86 -11.57 -2.46
CA HIS A 168 11.05 -11.35 -1.64
C HIS A 168 11.77 -12.66 -1.35
N GLU A 169 11.05 -13.72 -1.00
CA GLU A 169 11.69 -15.02 -0.68
C GLU A 169 12.48 -15.57 -1.87
N TYR A 170 11.86 -15.60 -3.06
CA TYR A 170 12.55 -16.10 -4.26
C TYR A 170 13.73 -15.21 -4.66
N ARG A 171 13.60 -13.90 -4.61
CA ARG A 171 14.68 -12.95 -4.90
C ARG A 171 15.84 -13.07 -3.91
N ILE A 172 15.55 -13.21 -2.62
CA ILE A 172 16.60 -13.35 -1.60
C ILE A 172 17.27 -14.73 -1.68
N LYS A 173 16.52 -15.78 -1.99
CA LYS A 173 17.08 -17.11 -2.23
C LYS A 173 18.08 -17.08 -3.39
N ASP A 174 17.69 -16.49 -4.51
CA ASP A 174 18.52 -16.32 -5.70
C ASP A 174 19.76 -15.45 -5.41
N ALA A 175 19.58 -14.30 -4.76
CA ALA A 175 20.68 -13.43 -4.34
C ALA A 175 21.65 -14.16 -3.39
N SER A 176 21.13 -15.00 -2.49
CA SER A 176 21.97 -15.77 -1.57
C SER A 176 22.86 -16.77 -2.32
N GLN A 177 22.35 -17.42 -3.37
CA GLN A 177 23.13 -18.29 -4.22
C GLN A 177 24.26 -17.54 -4.94
N MET A 178 23.93 -16.36 -5.52
CA MET A 178 24.91 -15.49 -6.18
C MET A 178 25.98 -14.96 -5.21
N LEU A 179 25.60 -14.65 -3.98
CA LEU A 179 26.53 -14.17 -2.94
C LEU A 179 27.44 -15.26 -2.42
N SER A 180 27.01 -16.52 -2.46
CA SER A 180 27.79 -17.68 -2.02
C SER A 180 28.70 -18.26 -3.12
N ASP A 181 28.52 -17.82 -4.36
CA ASP A 181 29.31 -18.34 -5.50
C ASP A 181 30.68 -17.67 -5.55
N PRO A 182 31.77 -18.40 -5.41
CA PRO A 182 33.14 -17.86 -5.51
C PRO A 182 33.43 -17.22 -6.86
N ALA A 183 32.82 -17.68 -7.95
CA ALA A 183 33.01 -17.14 -9.27
C ALA A 183 32.42 -15.70 -9.37
N GLN A 184 31.44 -15.37 -8.54
CA GLN A 184 30.75 -14.10 -8.50
C GLN A 184 31.20 -13.16 -7.36
N ARG A 185 32.30 -13.53 -6.64
CA ARG A 185 32.81 -12.75 -5.51
C ARG A 185 33.11 -11.29 -5.83
N HIS A 186 33.46 -11.00 -7.07
CA HIS A 186 33.83 -9.67 -7.58
C HIS A 186 32.63 -8.78 -7.87
N LEU A 187 31.40 -9.35 -7.98
CA LEU A 187 30.21 -8.58 -8.33
C LEU A 187 29.79 -7.68 -7.15
N PRO A 188 29.54 -6.38 -7.38
CA PRO A 188 28.99 -5.49 -6.37
C PRO A 188 27.63 -6.00 -5.86
N VAL A 189 27.36 -5.82 -4.56
CA VAL A 189 26.06 -6.20 -3.96
C VAL A 189 24.90 -5.49 -4.66
N LEU A 190 25.09 -4.23 -5.09
CA LEU A 190 24.09 -3.49 -5.88
C LEU A 190 23.77 -4.22 -7.20
N THR A 191 24.77 -4.71 -7.90
CA THR A 191 24.57 -5.44 -9.17
C THR A 191 23.74 -6.70 -8.91
N ILE A 192 24.04 -7.47 -7.86
CA ILE A 192 23.24 -8.65 -7.48
C ILE A 192 21.79 -8.23 -7.15
N ALA A 193 21.60 -7.17 -6.37
CA ALA A 193 20.25 -6.66 -6.04
C ALA A 193 19.44 -6.33 -7.28
N LEU A 194 20.04 -5.65 -8.24
CA LEU A 194 19.40 -5.31 -9.52
C LEU A 194 19.12 -6.58 -10.34
N THR A 195 20.06 -7.50 -10.44
CA THR A 195 19.91 -8.75 -11.21
C THR A 195 18.75 -9.61 -10.71
N VAL A 196 18.51 -9.64 -9.39
CA VAL A 196 17.38 -10.41 -8.82
C VAL A 196 16.06 -9.62 -8.82
N GLY A 197 16.03 -8.44 -9.42
CA GLY A 197 14.80 -7.68 -9.70
C GLY A 197 14.45 -6.58 -8.71
N TYR A 198 15.34 -6.20 -7.79
CA TYR A 198 15.15 -4.98 -6.99
C TYR A 198 15.49 -3.74 -7.81
N GLN A 199 14.78 -2.64 -7.55
CA GLN A 199 15.03 -1.36 -8.22
C GLN A 199 16.13 -0.53 -7.55
N SER A 200 16.46 -0.85 -6.29
CA SER A 200 17.52 -0.16 -5.54
C SER A 200 18.03 -1.02 -4.39
N ILE A 201 19.16 -0.61 -3.82
CA ILE A 201 19.87 -1.36 -2.77
C ILE A 201 19.11 -1.34 -1.43
N THR A 202 18.36 -0.28 -1.11
CA THR A 202 17.72 -0.12 0.20
C THR A 202 16.65 -1.18 0.49
N PRO A 203 15.63 -1.38 -0.38
CA PRO A 203 14.63 -2.44 -0.18
C PRO A 203 15.26 -3.83 -0.22
N PHE A 204 16.32 -4.06 -1.00
CA PHE A 204 17.06 -5.29 -1.01
C PHE A 204 17.71 -5.58 0.35
N ASN A 205 18.49 -4.65 0.89
CA ASN A 205 19.15 -4.82 2.18
C ASN A 205 18.16 -5.08 3.31
N ASN A 206 17.02 -4.39 3.32
CA ASN A 206 15.97 -4.59 4.31
C ASN A 206 15.37 -6.01 4.22
N ALA A 207 14.99 -6.44 3.01
CA ALA A 207 14.44 -7.76 2.78
C ALA A 207 15.47 -8.87 3.11
N PHE A 208 16.73 -8.67 2.71
CA PHE A 208 17.81 -9.63 2.97
C PHE A 208 18.04 -9.81 4.48
N ARG A 209 18.12 -8.69 5.22
CA ARG A 209 18.30 -8.74 6.68
C ARG A 209 17.10 -9.38 7.38
N GLN A 210 15.87 -9.11 6.94
CA GLN A 210 14.67 -9.74 7.49
C GLN A 210 14.64 -11.25 7.27
N THR A 211 15.17 -11.73 6.12
CA THR A 211 15.12 -13.15 5.75
C THR A 211 16.33 -13.94 6.27
N LYS A 212 17.51 -13.34 6.30
CA LYS A 212 18.77 -14.02 6.64
C LYS A 212 19.38 -13.62 7.97
N ASN A 213 18.83 -12.61 8.65
CA ASN A 213 19.37 -12.02 9.88
C ASN A 213 20.81 -11.49 9.75
N LEU A 214 21.30 -11.31 8.53
CA LEU A 214 22.62 -10.80 8.16
C LEU A 214 22.48 -9.77 7.04
N THR A 215 23.45 -8.87 6.96
CA THR A 215 23.57 -8.04 5.75
C THR A 215 24.09 -8.88 4.57
N PRO A 216 23.82 -8.50 3.33
CA PRO A 216 24.34 -9.21 2.15
C PRO A 216 25.86 -9.35 2.15
N THR A 217 26.57 -8.34 2.63
CA THR A 217 28.05 -8.33 2.72
C THR A 217 28.56 -9.29 3.79
N GLU A 218 27.93 -9.32 4.96
CA GLU A 218 28.26 -10.28 6.03
C GLU A 218 27.97 -11.71 5.60
N PHE A 219 26.82 -11.91 4.95
CA PHE A 219 26.44 -13.22 4.41
C PHE A 219 27.47 -13.73 3.38
N ARG A 220 27.88 -12.88 2.42
CA ARG A 220 28.92 -13.22 1.43
C ARG A 220 30.21 -13.62 2.11
N ARG A 221 30.69 -12.81 3.06
CA ARG A 221 31.93 -13.06 3.78
C ARG A 221 31.89 -14.42 4.48
N LYS A 222 30.79 -14.71 5.19
CA LYS A 222 30.61 -15.98 5.90
C LYS A 222 30.57 -17.16 4.93
N ALA A 223 29.77 -17.10 3.89
CA ALA A 223 29.60 -18.18 2.91
C ALA A 223 30.89 -18.51 2.14
N LEU A 224 31.75 -17.52 1.87
CA LEU A 224 33.03 -17.74 1.18
C LEU A 224 34.18 -18.17 2.13
N GLN A 225 34.01 -18.04 3.45
CA GLN A 225 34.97 -18.53 4.44
C GLN A 225 34.71 -20.01 4.82
N GLU A 226 33.49 -20.48 4.63
CA GLU A 226 33.08 -21.85 4.96
C GLU A 226 33.29 -22.84 3.81
N GLN A 227 33.79 -22.37 2.65
CA GLN A 227 34.17 -23.18 1.47
C GLN A 227 35.68 -23.38 1.40
#